data_52f5864c6c6133f8d1b0b656f6c41dc8
#
_entry.id   52f5864c6c6133f8d1b0b656f6c41dc8
#
_cell.length_a   1.000
_cell.length_b   1.000
_cell.length_c   1.000
_cell.angle_alpha   90.00
_cell.angle_beta   90.00
_cell.angle_gamma   90.00
#
_symmetry.space_group_name_H-M   'P 1'
#
loop_
_entity.id
_entity.type
_entity.pdbx_description
1 polymer ?
#
loop_
_entity_poly.entity_id
_entity_poly.type
_entity_poly.pdbx_seq_one_letter_code
_entity_poly.pdbx_strand_id
1 'polypeptide(L)'
;MKVAVCAICRLENKYIREWVAYYKNLGIDHIYLYDNNDENSERLSHVLLDYLNEGYVSITEIFGRQGLESKGCQTGIYNECFSLHRYEYDWFGFFDIDEFVCIPNRTLHEFLSDNK
;
A
#
# COMPACT_ATOMS: atom_id res chain seq x y z
N MET A 1 -10.71 -15.40 1.91
CA MET A 1 -9.77 -14.55 2.68
C MET A 1 -9.36 -13.36 1.82
N LYS A 2 -9.56 -12.17 2.37
CA LYS A 2 -9.18 -10.93 1.70
C LYS A 2 -8.03 -10.25 2.41
N VAL A 3 -7.04 -9.81 1.66
CA VAL A 3 -5.82 -9.19 2.19
C VAL A 3 -5.59 -7.85 1.52
N ALA A 4 -5.33 -6.81 2.32
CA ALA A 4 -4.98 -5.49 1.82
C ALA A 4 -3.61 -5.06 2.35
N VAL A 5 -2.99 -4.14 1.62
CA VAL A 5 -1.71 -3.54 2.02
C VAL A 5 -1.86 -2.03 1.95
N CYS A 6 -1.25 -1.34 2.89
CA CYS A 6 -1.21 0.12 2.94
C CYS A 6 0.23 0.60 2.95
N ALA A 7 0.54 1.64 2.18
CA ALA A 7 1.87 2.24 2.15
C ALA A 7 1.80 3.75 1.95
N ILE A 8 2.80 4.44 2.49
CA ILE A 8 2.99 5.87 2.30
C ILE A 8 4.14 6.05 1.32
N CYS A 9 3.95 6.87 0.28
CA CYS A 9 4.91 7.02 -0.81
C CYS A 9 5.40 8.47 -0.92
N ARG A 10 6.71 8.64 -1.06
CA ARG A 10 7.33 9.92 -1.34
C ARG A 10 8.53 9.70 -2.24
N LEU A 11 8.52 10.36 -3.42
CA LEU A 11 9.60 10.28 -4.41
C LEU A 11 9.88 8.85 -4.88
N GLU A 12 8.83 8.03 -4.99
CA GLU A 12 8.94 6.62 -5.33
C GLU A 12 8.24 6.24 -6.64
N ASN A 13 7.85 7.24 -7.42
CA ASN A 13 7.13 7.00 -8.68
C ASN A 13 7.91 6.09 -9.64
N LYS A 14 9.24 6.14 -9.58
CA LYS A 14 10.10 5.31 -10.42
C LYS A 14 9.97 3.81 -10.13
N TYR A 15 9.64 3.46 -8.89
CA TYR A 15 9.64 2.07 -8.42
C TYR A 15 8.26 1.53 -8.09
N ILE A 16 7.27 2.39 -7.97
CA ILE A 16 5.97 1.99 -7.44
C ILE A 16 5.26 0.94 -8.30
N ARG A 17 5.41 0.99 -9.61
CA ARG A 17 4.75 0.01 -10.48
C ARG A 17 5.27 -1.40 -10.24
N GLU A 18 6.58 -1.55 -10.05
CA GLU A 18 7.19 -2.83 -9.74
C GLU A 18 6.67 -3.37 -8.42
N TRP A 19 6.57 -2.52 -7.42
CA TRP A 19 6.06 -2.87 -6.10
C TRP A 19 4.59 -3.31 -6.15
N VAL A 20 3.75 -2.56 -6.86
CA VAL A 20 2.34 -2.90 -7.02
C VAL A 20 2.18 -4.23 -7.77
N ALA A 21 2.90 -4.41 -8.87
CA ALA A 21 2.84 -5.65 -9.65
C ALA A 21 3.29 -6.85 -8.82
N TYR A 22 4.32 -6.68 -8.00
CA TYR A 22 4.80 -7.74 -7.12
C TYR A 22 3.72 -8.20 -6.14
N TYR A 23 3.08 -7.26 -5.46
CA TYR A 23 2.06 -7.60 -4.47
C TYR A 23 0.79 -8.13 -5.12
N LYS A 24 0.45 -7.67 -6.31
CA LYS A 24 -0.67 -8.24 -7.06
C LYS A 24 -0.42 -9.70 -7.39
N ASN A 25 0.78 -10.03 -7.84
CA ASN A 25 1.17 -11.41 -8.13
C ASN A 25 1.26 -12.27 -6.87
N LEU A 26 1.60 -11.68 -5.73
CA LEU A 26 1.67 -12.40 -4.46
C LEU A 26 0.29 -12.82 -3.96
N GLY A 27 -0.76 -12.14 -4.39
CA GLY A 27 -2.12 -12.47 -3.99
C GLY A 27 -2.79 -11.44 -3.08
N ILE A 28 -2.25 -10.23 -3.01
CA ILE A 28 -2.88 -9.13 -2.29
C ILE A 28 -4.12 -8.69 -3.07
N ASP A 29 -5.24 -8.52 -2.40
CA ASP A 29 -6.53 -8.20 -3.04
C ASP A 29 -6.69 -6.71 -3.34
N HIS A 30 -6.09 -5.84 -2.53
CA HIS A 30 -6.19 -4.40 -2.72
C HIS A 30 -5.03 -3.67 -2.07
N ILE A 31 -4.63 -2.54 -2.65
CA ILE A 31 -3.54 -1.71 -2.12
C ILE A 31 -4.06 -0.28 -1.90
N TYR A 32 -3.85 0.22 -0.69
CA TYR A 32 -4.13 1.62 -0.31
C TYR A 32 -2.83 2.38 -0.25
N LEU A 33 -2.68 3.39 -1.11
CA LEU A 33 -1.48 4.22 -1.16
C LEU A 33 -1.79 5.65 -0.72
N TYR A 34 -0.90 6.21 0.06
CA TYR A 34 -0.96 7.62 0.46
C TYR A 34 0.17 8.35 -0.25
N ASP A 35 -0.22 9.28 -1.14
CA ASP A 35 0.72 10.04 -1.96
C ASP A 35 1.20 11.26 -1.19
N ASN A 36 2.42 11.19 -0.69
CA ASN A 36 3.06 12.29 0.05
C ASN A 36 4.12 13.01 -0.78
N ASN A 37 4.04 12.94 -2.10
CA ASN A 37 4.88 13.75 -2.97
C ASN A 37 4.54 15.23 -2.78
N ASP A 38 5.45 16.13 -3.15
CA ASP A 38 5.17 17.55 -3.08
C ASP A 38 4.07 17.90 -4.09
N GLU A 39 3.25 18.90 -3.75
CA GLU A 39 2.06 19.26 -4.51
C GLU A 39 2.34 19.51 -6.00
N ASN A 40 3.46 20.13 -6.32
CA ASN A 40 3.83 20.48 -7.69
C ASN A 40 4.84 19.49 -8.28
N SER A 41 4.98 18.33 -7.66
CA SER A 41 5.90 17.29 -8.08
C SER A 41 5.16 16.16 -8.80
N GLU A 42 5.80 15.01 -8.93
CA GLU A 42 5.18 13.84 -9.54
C GLU A 42 4.03 13.30 -8.69
N ARG A 43 3.06 12.66 -9.34
CA ARG A 43 1.89 12.09 -8.67
C ARG A 43 1.80 10.61 -8.95
N LEU A 44 1.47 9.83 -7.92
CA LEU A 44 1.25 8.38 -8.07
C LEU A 44 0.11 8.09 -9.04
N SER A 45 -0.93 8.91 -9.03
CA SER A 45 -2.10 8.70 -9.89
C SER A 45 -1.76 8.71 -11.38
N HIS A 46 -0.71 9.43 -11.79
CA HIS A 46 -0.28 9.45 -13.18
C HIS A 46 0.41 8.15 -13.59
N VAL A 47 1.18 7.56 -12.68
CA VAL A 47 1.95 6.35 -12.95
C VAL A 47 1.11 5.09 -12.83
N LEU A 48 0.05 5.14 -12.01
CA LEU A 48 -0.77 3.98 -11.67
C LEU A 48 -2.20 4.08 -12.21
N LEU A 49 -2.41 4.89 -13.25
CA LEU A 49 -3.75 5.15 -13.77
C LEU A 49 -4.49 3.87 -14.17
N ASP A 50 -3.81 2.92 -14.76
CA ASP A 50 -4.39 1.63 -15.14
C ASP A 50 -4.90 0.85 -13.92
N TYR A 51 -4.12 0.80 -12.85
CA TYR A 51 -4.53 0.11 -11.61
C TYR A 51 -5.68 0.84 -10.90
N LEU A 52 -5.70 2.17 -10.98
CA LEU A 52 -6.81 2.95 -10.45
C LEU A 52 -8.10 2.66 -11.21
N ASN A 53 -8.02 2.61 -12.54
CA ASN A 53 -9.17 2.36 -13.39
C ASN A 53 -9.76 0.97 -13.19
N GLU A 54 -8.93 -0.03 -12.92
CA GLU A 54 -9.42 -1.39 -12.63
C GLU A 54 -9.86 -1.58 -11.18
N GLY A 55 -9.67 -0.56 -10.32
CA GLY A 55 -10.11 -0.63 -8.92
C GLY A 55 -9.19 -1.41 -8.00
N TYR A 56 -7.98 -1.73 -8.44
CA TYR A 56 -7.02 -2.50 -7.62
C TYR A 56 -6.27 -1.63 -6.61
N VAL A 57 -6.01 -0.37 -6.94
CA VAL A 57 -5.27 0.57 -6.10
C VAL A 57 -6.16 1.76 -5.76
N SER A 58 -6.13 2.19 -4.50
CA SER A 58 -6.76 3.43 -4.06
C SER A 58 -5.66 4.39 -3.62
N ILE A 59 -5.73 5.65 -4.04
CA ILE A 59 -4.73 6.65 -3.69
C ILE A 59 -5.38 7.81 -2.95
N THR A 60 -4.81 8.15 -1.78
CA THR A 60 -5.17 9.35 -1.02
C THR A 60 -4.02 10.32 -1.12
N GLU A 61 -4.28 11.51 -1.64
CA GLU A 61 -3.26 12.54 -1.82
C GLU A 61 -3.14 13.37 -0.53
N ILE A 62 -1.94 13.35 0.06
CA ILE A 62 -1.65 14.10 1.30
C ILE A 62 -0.51 15.11 1.10
N PHE A 63 -0.07 15.28 -0.11
CA PHE A 63 0.97 16.18 -0.64
C PHE A 63 1.79 16.96 0.38
N GLY A 64 3.05 16.51 0.57
CA GLY A 64 4.02 17.26 1.36
C GLY A 64 3.61 17.52 2.80
N ARG A 65 2.74 16.68 3.37
CA ARG A 65 2.31 16.83 4.76
C ARG A 65 3.54 16.76 5.67
N GLN A 66 3.76 17.83 6.44
CA GLN A 66 4.91 17.92 7.32
C GLN A 66 4.80 16.96 8.49
N GLY A 67 5.95 16.49 8.95
CA GLY A 67 6.00 15.60 10.10
C GLY A 67 5.71 14.14 9.79
N LEU A 68 5.54 13.77 8.53
CA LEU A 68 5.31 12.37 8.17
C LEU A 68 6.56 11.50 8.35
N GLU A 69 7.72 12.10 8.45
CA GLU A 69 8.95 11.39 8.78
C GLU A 69 8.96 10.96 10.24
N SER A 70 8.15 11.58 11.08
CA SER A 70 8.06 11.17 12.47
C SER A 70 7.20 9.92 12.60
N LYS A 71 7.56 9.05 13.53
CA LYS A 71 6.82 7.79 13.76
C LYS A 71 5.34 8.04 14.07
N GLY A 72 5.03 9.11 14.79
CA GLY A 72 3.66 9.43 15.17
C GLY A 72 2.78 9.72 13.97
N CYS A 73 3.28 10.45 12.99
CA CYS A 73 2.50 10.79 11.81
C CYS A 73 2.28 9.58 10.92
N GLN A 74 3.29 8.75 10.72
CA GLN A 74 3.17 7.52 9.95
C GLN A 74 2.18 6.57 10.61
N THR A 75 2.29 6.39 11.91
CA THR A 75 1.38 5.55 12.69
C THR A 75 -0.05 6.06 12.58
N GLY A 76 -0.24 7.38 12.63
CA GLY A 76 -1.55 7.98 12.51
C GLY A 76 -2.21 7.68 11.17
N ILE A 77 -1.47 7.74 10.07
CA ILE A 77 -1.99 7.43 8.74
C ILE A 77 -2.33 5.94 8.63
N TYR A 78 -1.47 5.07 9.13
CA TYR A 78 -1.73 3.63 9.11
C TYR A 78 -2.96 3.28 9.95
N ASN A 79 -3.13 3.91 11.12
CA ASN A 79 -4.30 3.70 11.96
C ASN A 79 -5.57 4.19 11.27
N GLU A 80 -5.51 5.32 10.58
CA GLU A 80 -6.65 5.83 9.81
C GLU A 80 -7.07 4.84 8.73
N CYS A 81 -6.12 4.37 7.94
CA CYS A 81 -6.38 3.39 6.88
C CYS A 81 -7.00 2.12 7.44
N PHE A 82 -6.42 1.58 8.50
CA PHE A 82 -6.93 0.38 9.16
C PHE A 82 -8.34 0.61 9.70
N SER A 83 -8.58 1.72 10.37
CA SER A 83 -9.89 2.02 10.96
C SER A 83 -10.99 2.14 9.91
N LEU A 84 -10.66 2.72 8.75
CA LEU A 84 -11.61 2.89 7.66
C LEU A 84 -11.97 1.58 6.97
N HIS A 85 -11.05 0.63 6.90
CA HIS A 85 -11.21 -0.54 6.04
C HIS A 85 -11.13 -1.90 6.74
N ARG A 86 -10.93 -1.93 8.05
CA ARG A 86 -10.64 -3.16 8.80
C ARG A 86 -11.72 -4.25 8.67
N TYR A 87 -12.95 -3.89 8.42
CA TYR A 87 -14.05 -4.86 8.31
C TYR A 87 -14.20 -5.44 6.90
N GLU A 88 -13.46 -4.88 5.94
CA GLU A 88 -13.51 -5.35 4.55
C GLU A 88 -12.47 -6.44 4.26
N TYR A 89 -11.48 -6.61 5.15
CA TYR A 89 -10.35 -7.50 4.92
C TYR A 89 -10.05 -8.35 6.14
N ASP A 90 -9.53 -9.56 5.88
CA ASP A 90 -9.10 -10.47 6.95
C ASP A 90 -7.71 -10.14 7.47
N TRP A 91 -6.86 -9.56 6.61
CA TRP A 91 -5.49 -9.17 6.95
C TRP A 91 -5.14 -7.84 6.34
N PHE A 92 -4.34 -7.06 7.08
CA PHE A 92 -3.79 -5.79 6.64
C PHE A 92 -2.29 -5.78 6.82
N GLY A 93 -1.54 -5.46 5.76
CA GLY A 93 -0.09 -5.29 5.83
C GLY A 93 0.29 -3.82 5.66
N PHE A 94 1.36 -3.41 6.34
CA PHE A 94 1.89 -2.05 6.24
C PHE A 94 3.37 -2.17 5.89
N PHE A 95 3.73 -1.80 4.66
CA PHE A 95 5.08 -1.97 4.14
C PHE A 95 5.58 -0.69 3.50
N ASP A 96 6.90 -0.48 3.57
CA ASP A 96 7.54 0.56 2.78
C ASP A 96 7.68 0.10 1.33
N ILE A 97 7.84 1.05 0.41
CA ILE A 97 7.89 0.74 -1.03
C ILE A 97 9.14 -0.04 -1.43
N ASP A 98 10.15 -0.06 -0.58
CA ASP A 98 11.36 -0.85 -0.81
C ASP A 98 11.31 -2.24 -0.15
N GLU A 99 10.19 -2.59 0.46
CA GLU A 99 10.03 -3.88 1.13
C GLU A 99 9.21 -4.85 0.28
N PHE A 100 9.73 -6.07 0.12
CA PHE A 100 9.08 -7.13 -0.66
C PHE A 100 9.00 -8.39 0.19
N VAL A 101 7.78 -8.77 0.58
CA VAL A 101 7.54 -9.98 1.36
C VAL A 101 7.81 -11.21 0.50
N CYS A 102 8.59 -12.14 1.03
CA CYS A 102 8.89 -13.40 0.36
C CYS A 102 8.38 -14.57 1.20
N ILE A 103 7.57 -15.43 0.60
CA ILE A 103 7.01 -16.61 1.27
C ILE A 103 7.43 -17.84 0.46
N PRO A 104 8.53 -18.53 0.87
CA PRO A 104 9.03 -19.67 0.11
C PRO A 104 8.11 -20.88 0.23
N ASN A 105 7.91 -21.56 -0.90
CA ASN A 105 7.22 -22.85 -0.98
C ASN A 105 5.73 -22.85 -0.61
N ARG A 106 5.12 -21.68 -0.42
CA ARG A 106 3.68 -21.56 -0.11
C ARG A 106 3.11 -20.32 -0.76
N THR A 107 1.79 -20.31 -0.94
CA THR A 107 1.09 -19.07 -1.34
C THR A 107 0.90 -18.18 -0.12
N LEU A 108 0.61 -16.91 -0.37
CA LEU A 108 0.27 -15.96 0.70
C LEU A 108 -0.91 -16.48 1.53
N HIS A 109 -1.96 -16.94 0.86
CA HIS A 109 -3.17 -17.41 1.53
C HIS A 109 -2.91 -18.64 2.39
N GLU A 110 -2.08 -19.57 1.92
CA GLU A 110 -1.69 -20.73 2.73
C GLU A 110 -0.93 -20.30 3.99
N PHE A 111 0.02 -19.38 3.83
CA PHE A 111 0.81 -18.87 4.95
C PHE A 111 -0.08 -18.19 5.99
N LEU A 112 -0.99 -17.31 5.55
CA LEU A 112 -1.85 -16.58 6.46
C LEU A 112 -2.86 -17.49 7.16
N SER A 113 -3.36 -18.52 6.46
CA SER A 113 -4.28 -19.48 7.05
C SER A 113 -3.63 -20.26 8.19
N ASP A 114 -2.34 -20.58 8.05
CA ASP A 114 -1.59 -21.31 9.09
C ASP A 114 -1.27 -20.44 10.31
N ASN A 115 -1.33 -19.13 10.17
CA ASN A 115 -0.96 -18.18 11.22
C ASN A 115 -2.14 -17.37 11.76
N LYS A 116 -3.33 -17.83 11.50
CA LYS A 116 -4.54 -17.15 11.92
C LYS A 116 -4.83 -17.34 13.41
#